data_4b2d5054cae0f6df7def8cafcc8a0079
#
_entry.id   4b2d5054cae0f6df7def8cafcc8a0079
#
_cell.length_a   1.000
_cell.length_b   1.000
_cell.length_c   1.000
_cell.angle_alpha   90.00
_cell.angle_beta   90.00
_cell.angle_gamma   90.00
#
_symmetry.space_group_name_H-M   'P 1'
#
loop_
_entity.id
_entity.type
_entity.pdbx_description
1 polymer ?
#
loop_
_entity_poly.entity_id
_entity_poly.type
_entity_poly.pdbx_seq_one_letter_code
_entity_poly.pdbx_strand_id
1 'polypeptide(L)'
;KLAKGHVICTGLGFGTREQWLASKPEVTKVTVLEKFKEVIEYHKDIGTKWPDKIEIINCDANDYKGSCDFLSIDHYEYDDVLRILDSIKKVCNNITCESAWFWMLEPWIRLGYITDNTENPNIIPKGIRYGGKENDIEKNYSKIKTYFENVNLPNLNKEQLTKFIEMY
;
A
#
# COMPACT_ATOMS: atom_id res chain seq x y z
N LYS A 1 -0.71 14.71 -0.39
CA LYS A 1 0.05 15.74 -1.17
C LYS A 1 0.73 15.15 -2.42
N LEU A 2 1.05 13.83 -2.47
CA LEU A 2 1.85 13.25 -3.56
C LEU A 2 1.01 12.81 -4.77
N ALA A 3 -0.25 12.43 -4.59
CA ALA A 3 -1.09 11.94 -5.68
C ALA A 3 -1.43 13.07 -6.65
N LYS A 4 -1.02 12.92 -7.91
CA LYS A 4 -1.26 13.81 -9.06
C LYS A 4 -1.37 12.98 -10.34
N GLY A 5 -1.86 13.59 -11.42
CA GLY A 5 -1.93 12.95 -12.74
C GLY A 5 -2.83 11.71 -12.77
N HIS A 6 -2.39 10.66 -13.42
CA HIS A 6 -3.05 9.36 -13.44
C HIS A 6 -2.70 8.56 -12.18
N VAL A 7 -3.71 8.18 -11.42
CA VAL A 7 -3.58 7.35 -10.21
C VAL A 7 -4.11 5.95 -10.51
N ILE A 8 -3.35 4.91 -10.16
CA ILE A 8 -3.87 3.54 -10.09
C ILE A 8 -4.06 3.17 -8.63
N CYS A 9 -5.27 2.72 -8.27
CA CYS A 9 -5.62 2.16 -6.97
C CYS A 9 -5.81 0.64 -7.08
N THR A 10 -5.23 -0.12 -6.17
CA THR A 10 -5.49 -1.55 -6.07
C THR A 10 -6.47 -1.83 -4.93
N GLY A 11 -7.52 -2.60 -5.19
CA GLY A 11 -8.66 -2.77 -4.30
C GLY A 11 -9.63 -1.57 -4.32
N LEU A 12 -10.92 -1.84 -4.27
CA LEU A 12 -11.98 -0.83 -4.27
C LEU A 12 -12.54 -0.58 -2.87
N GLY A 13 -12.80 -1.66 -2.11
CA GLY A 13 -13.40 -1.57 -0.79
C GLY A 13 -14.68 -0.72 -0.79
N PHE A 14 -14.75 0.28 0.10
CA PHE A 14 -15.88 1.23 0.16
C PHE A 14 -15.79 2.39 -0.85
N GLY A 15 -14.70 2.49 -1.63
CA GLY A 15 -14.53 3.53 -2.65
C GLY A 15 -14.27 4.94 -2.13
N THR A 16 -14.09 5.12 -0.82
CA THR A 16 -13.88 6.45 -0.21
C THR A 16 -12.53 7.05 -0.58
N ARG A 17 -11.48 6.24 -0.63
CA ARG A 17 -10.14 6.65 -1.05
C ARG A 17 -10.14 7.12 -2.51
N GLU A 18 -10.78 6.37 -3.38
CA GLU A 18 -10.86 6.62 -4.82
C GLU A 18 -11.60 7.92 -5.11
N GLN A 19 -12.74 8.14 -4.45
CA GLN A 19 -13.52 9.37 -4.57
C GLN A 19 -12.73 10.58 -4.03
N TRP A 20 -12.04 10.42 -2.89
CA TRP A 20 -11.18 11.46 -2.35
C TRP A 20 -10.01 11.79 -3.29
N LEU A 21 -9.36 10.80 -3.91
CA LEU A 21 -8.32 11.01 -4.90
C LEU A 21 -8.87 11.73 -6.14
N ALA A 22 -10.01 11.31 -6.65
CA ALA A 22 -10.66 11.94 -7.80
C ALA A 22 -11.12 13.38 -7.53
N SER A 23 -11.38 13.75 -6.27
CA SER A 23 -11.75 15.13 -5.91
C SER A 23 -10.58 16.12 -5.98
N LYS A 24 -9.33 15.62 -6.04
CA LYS A 24 -8.15 16.49 -6.14
C LYS A 24 -8.03 17.09 -7.53
N PRO A 25 -7.78 18.41 -7.65
CA PRO A 25 -7.61 19.06 -8.94
C PRO A 25 -6.38 18.53 -9.71
N GLU A 26 -5.31 18.13 -8.99
CA GLU A 26 -4.08 17.61 -9.58
C GLU A 26 -4.22 16.18 -10.12
N VAL A 27 -5.27 15.45 -9.74
CA VAL A 27 -5.56 14.11 -10.23
C VAL A 27 -6.44 14.21 -11.47
N THR A 28 -5.95 13.67 -12.57
CA THR A 28 -6.64 13.70 -13.87
C THR A 28 -7.46 12.45 -14.14
N LYS A 29 -7.00 11.31 -13.62
CA LYS A 29 -7.65 10.00 -13.79
C LYS A 29 -7.38 9.12 -12.57
N VAL A 30 -8.34 8.28 -12.20
CA VAL A 30 -8.19 7.22 -11.19
C VAL A 30 -8.63 5.90 -11.83
N THR A 31 -7.71 4.97 -12.00
CA THR A 31 -8.03 3.59 -12.41
C THR A 31 -8.01 2.70 -11.19
N VAL A 32 -9.11 2.00 -10.93
CA VAL A 32 -9.27 1.11 -9.78
C VAL A 32 -9.24 -0.33 -10.26
N LEU A 33 -8.34 -1.13 -9.72
CA LEU A 33 -8.20 -2.54 -10.02
C LEU A 33 -8.86 -3.34 -8.89
N GLU A 34 -10.06 -3.88 -9.16
CA GLU A 34 -10.80 -4.67 -8.17
C GLU A 34 -10.94 -6.12 -8.66
N LYS A 35 -10.46 -7.04 -7.83
CA LYS A 35 -10.45 -8.47 -8.14
C LYS A 35 -11.84 -9.09 -8.03
N PHE A 36 -12.59 -8.72 -7.00
CA PHE A 36 -13.87 -9.31 -6.68
C PHE A 36 -15.01 -8.58 -7.40
N LYS A 37 -15.62 -9.25 -8.35
CA LYS A 37 -16.75 -8.71 -9.11
C LYS A 37 -17.92 -8.34 -8.20
N GLU A 38 -18.11 -9.09 -7.12
CA GLU A 38 -19.14 -8.87 -6.12
C GLU A 38 -19.01 -7.51 -5.43
N VAL A 39 -17.79 -7.01 -5.22
CA VAL A 39 -17.56 -5.66 -4.67
C VAL A 39 -18.02 -4.60 -5.67
N ILE A 40 -17.74 -4.80 -6.95
CA ILE A 40 -18.19 -3.87 -8.02
C ILE A 40 -19.71 -3.89 -8.15
N GLU A 41 -20.32 -5.07 -8.09
CA GLU A 41 -21.78 -5.25 -8.16
C GLU A 41 -22.45 -4.63 -6.95
N TYR A 42 -21.93 -4.82 -5.74
CA TYR A 42 -22.42 -4.17 -4.52
C TYR A 42 -22.52 -2.63 -4.70
N HIS A 43 -21.49 -2.00 -5.24
CA HIS A 43 -21.52 -0.55 -5.48
C HIS A 43 -22.60 -0.13 -6.51
N LYS A 44 -22.90 -0.96 -7.50
CA LYS A 44 -24.01 -0.73 -8.43
C LYS A 44 -25.36 -0.84 -7.74
N ASP A 45 -25.52 -1.87 -6.90
CA ASP A 45 -26.77 -2.16 -6.19
C ASP A 45 -27.13 -1.06 -5.19
N ILE A 46 -26.14 -0.49 -4.51
CA ILE A 46 -26.37 0.65 -3.60
C ILE A 46 -26.41 2.00 -4.30
N GLY A 47 -26.27 2.02 -5.64
CA GLY A 47 -26.37 3.23 -6.44
C GLY A 47 -25.20 4.21 -6.28
N THR A 48 -23.98 3.70 -6.01
CA THR A 48 -22.78 4.55 -5.90
C THR A 48 -22.57 5.32 -7.21
N LYS A 49 -22.45 6.63 -7.10
CA LYS A 49 -22.12 7.51 -8.23
C LYS A 49 -20.64 7.81 -8.23
N TRP A 50 -19.95 7.34 -9.25
CA TRP A 50 -18.53 7.58 -9.42
C TRP A 50 -18.30 8.89 -10.18
N PRO A 51 -17.33 9.74 -9.77
CA PRO A 51 -16.83 10.83 -10.59
C PRO A 51 -16.32 10.33 -11.95
N ASP A 52 -16.45 11.14 -12.99
CA ASP A 52 -16.02 10.80 -14.37
C ASP A 52 -14.53 10.43 -14.49
N LYS A 53 -13.72 10.88 -13.54
CA LYS A 53 -12.30 10.54 -13.46
C LYS A 53 -12.03 9.08 -13.04
N ILE A 54 -13.04 8.38 -12.50
CA ILE A 54 -12.86 7.02 -11.96
C ILE A 54 -13.27 5.98 -13.00
N GLU A 55 -12.33 5.09 -13.32
CA GLU A 55 -12.53 3.89 -14.11
C GLU A 55 -12.29 2.66 -13.23
N ILE A 56 -13.26 1.75 -13.15
CA ILE A 56 -13.13 0.50 -12.37
C ILE A 56 -12.94 -0.65 -13.35
N ILE A 57 -11.86 -1.41 -13.15
CA ILE A 57 -11.49 -2.58 -13.94
C ILE A 57 -11.57 -3.81 -13.04
N ASN A 58 -12.37 -4.80 -13.45
CA ASN A 58 -12.41 -6.07 -12.75
C ASN A 58 -11.22 -6.95 -13.16
N CYS A 59 -10.16 -6.91 -12.37
CA CYS A 59 -8.96 -7.74 -12.56
C CYS A 59 -8.17 -7.90 -11.25
N ASP A 60 -7.34 -8.93 -11.18
CA ASP A 60 -6.35 -9.05 -10.12
C ASP A 60 -5.22 -8.04 -10.37
N ALA A 61 -4.94 -7.19 -9.38
CA ALA A 61 -3.89 -6.17 -9.47
C ALA A 61 -2.49 -6.78 -9.70
N ASN A 62 -2.28 -8.03 -9.26
CA ASN A 62 -1.02 -8.76 -9.48
C ASN A 62 -0.77 -9.10 -10.97
N ASP A 63 -1.82 -9.14 -11.78
CA ASP A 63 -1.75 -9.51 -13.20
C ASP A 63 -1.86 -8.29 -14.13
N TYR A 64 -2.30 -7.15 -13.62
CA TYR A 64 -2.45 -5.92 -14.40
C TYR A 64 -1.10 -5.33 -14.79
N LYS A 65 -0.97 -4.92 -16.07
CA LYS A 65 0.22 -4.25 -16.58
C LYS A 65 -0.13 -2.87 -17.07
N GLY A 66 0.64 -1.86 -16.63
CA GLY A 66 0.36 -0.48 -17.01
C GLY A 66 1.36 0.52 -16.44
N SER A 67 0.99 1.79 -16.56
CA SER A 67 1.78 2.90 -16.00
C SER A 67 0.87 3.97 -15.42
N CYS A 68 1.36 4.70 -14.42
CA CYS A 68 0.67 5.81 -13.78
C CYS A 68 1.67 6.78 -13.17
N ASP A 69 1.19 7.95 -12.73
CA ASP A 69 2.01 8.91 -12.00
C ASP A 69 2.07 8.54 -10.50
N PHE A 70 0.97 7.99 -9.97
CA PHE A 70 0.88 7.60 -8.57
C PHE A 70 0.17 6.25 -8.42
N LEU A 71 0.79 5.33 -7.68
CA LEU A 71 0.25 4.00 -7.38
C LEU A 71 -0.16 3.91 -5.91
N SER A 72 -1.43 3.59 -5.65
CA SER A 72 -1.97 3.41 -4.30
C SER A 72 -2.34 1.96 -4.06
N ILE A 73 -1.55 1.23 -3.28
CA ILE A 73 -1.72 -0.21 -3.04
C ILE A 73 -2.42 -0.45 -1.72
N ASP A 74 -3.59 -1.13 -1.79
CA ASP A 74 -4.44 -1.48 -0.65
C ASP A 74 -5.42 -2.61 -1.05
N HIS A 75 -4.91 -3.79 -1.37
CA HIS A 75 -5.73 -4.92 -1.83
C HIS A 75 -5.39 -6.25 -1.14
N TYR A 76 -4.63 -6.21 -0.08
CA TYR A 76 -4.15 -7.40 0.62
C TYR A 76 -4.89 -7.64 1.92
N GLU A 77 -4.97 -8.91 2.30
CA GLU A 77 -5.47 -9.35 3.58
C GLU A 77 -4.37 -9.24 4.66
N TYR A 78 -4.77 -8.98 5.91
CA TYR A 78 -3.84 -8.62 7.00
C TYR A 78 -3.22 -9.80 7.74
N ASP A 79 -3.34 -11.01 7.22
CA ASP A 79 -2.99 -12.23 7.95
C ASP A 79 -1.54 -12.70 7.74
N ASP A 80 -0.88 -12.30 6.64
CA ASP A 80 0.48 -12.71 6.31
C ASP A 80 1.30 -11.60 5.62
N VAL A 81 2.25 -11.03 6.38
CA VAL A 81 3.14 -9.97 5.89
C VAL A 81 3.95 -10.39 4.67
N LEU A 82 4.38 -11.65 4.58
CA LEU A 82 5.18 -12.09 3.43
C LEU A 82 4.33 -12.13 2.16
N ARG A 83 3.06 -12.53 2.26
CA ARG A 83 2.12 -12.47 1.14
C ARG A 83 1.84 -11.03 0.70
N ILE A 84 1.73 -10.11 1.67
CA ILE A 84 1.59 -8.68 1.39
C ILE A 84 2.80 -8.19 0.59
N LEU A 85 4.01 -8.47 1.05
CA LEU A 85 5.25 -8.04 0.40
C LEU A 85 5.43 -8.66 -1.00
N ASP A 86 5.09 -9.94 -1.17
CA ASP A 86 5.12 -10.60 -2.47
C ASP A 86 4.11 -10.00 -3.45
N SER A 87 2.90 -9.67 -2.97
CA SER A 87 1.89 -9.00 -3.78
C SER A 87 2.34 -7.59 -4.19
N ILE A 88 2.87 -6.79 -3.25
CA ILE A 88 3.44 -5.47 -3.54
C ILE A 88 4.54 -5.59 -4.61
N LYS A 89 5.45 -6.55 -4.47
CA LYS A 89 6.52 -6.78 -5.43
C LYS A 89 5.98 -7.11 -6.83
N LYS A 90 4.98 -7.98 -6.94
CA LYS A 90 4.34 -8.31 -8.21
C LYS A 90 3.71 -7.08 -8.86
N VAL A 91 2.92 -6.33 -8.11
CA VAL A 91 2.28 -5.11 -8.59
C VAL A 91 3.31 -4.08 -9.06
N CYS A 92 4.37 -3.83 -8.27
CA CYS A 92 5.43 -2.90 -8.63
C CYS A 92 6.29 -3.35 -9.82
N ASN A 93 6.38 -4.66 -10.08
CA ASN A 93 7.04 -5.18 -11.27
C ASN A 93 6.18 -5.01 -12.54
N ASN A 94 4.87 -4.96 -12.39
CA ASN A 94 3.91 -4.90 -13.50
C ASN A 94 3.42 -3.49 -13.79
N ILE A 95 3.44 -2.58 -12.81
CA ILE A 95 2.95 -1.20 -12.94
C ILE A 95 4.11 -0.23 -12.72
N THR A 96 4.48 0.48 -13.79
CA THR A 96 5.48 1.54 -13.69
C THR A 96 4.84 2.81 -13.13
N CYS A 97 5.44 3.41 -12.11
CA CYS A 97 4.93 4.66 -11.51
C CYS A 97 6.06 5.60 -11.08
N GLU A 98 5.76 6.91 -10.97
CA GLU A 98 6.70 7.91 -10.44
C GLU A 98 6.80 7.82 -8.91
N SER A 99 5.68 7.50 -8.25
CA SER A 99 5.59 7.36 -6.79
C SER A 99 4.51 6.37 -6.40
N ALA A 100 4.68 5.76 -5.23
CA ALA A 100 3.73 4.77 -4.72
C ALA A 100 3.44 5.01 -3.23
N TRP A 101 2.26 4.60 -2.81
CA TRP A 101 1.84 4.51 -1.42
C TRP A 101 1.25 3.13 -1.14
N PHE A 102 1.62 2.58 0.00
CA PHE A 102 1.25 1.24 0.42
C PHE A 102 0.54 1.33 1.75
N TRP A 103 -0.71 0.87 1.79
CA TRP A 103 -1.44 0.80 3.06
C TRP A 103 -0.68 -0.09 4.05
N MET A 104 -0.50 0.41 5.28
CA MET A 104 0.13 -0.32 6.38
C MET A 104 1.62 -0.66 6.21
N LEU A 105 2.28 -0.29 5.13
CA LEU A 105 3.71 -0.53 4.97
C LEU A 105 4.55 0.36 5.88
N GLU A 106 4.11 1.61 6.11
CA GLU A 106 4.81 2.57 6.94
C GLU A 106 5.05 2.07 8.38
N PRO A 107 4.04 1.50 9.08
CA PRO A 107 4.26 0.93 10.40
C PRO A 107 5.31 -0.19 10.41
N TRP A 108 5.36 -1.02 9.38
CA TRP A 108 6.33 -2.10 9.27
C TRP A 108 7.74 -1.60 9.01
N ILE A 109 7.89 -0.61 8.11
CA ILE A 109 9.17 0.06 7.86
C ILE A 109 9.67 0.72 9.14
N ARG A 110 8.78 1.43 9.85
CA ARG A 110 9.09 2.11 11.10
C ARG A 110 9.53 1.12 12.18
N LEU A 111 8.85 -0.01 12.31
CA LEU A 111 9.22 -1.07 13.24
C LEU A 111 10.61 -1.61 12.93
N GLY A 112 10.91 -1.92 11.67
CA GLY A 112 12.22 -2.37 11.22
C GLY A 112 13.32 -1.35 11.50
N TYR A 113 13.07 -0.06 11.24
CA TYR A 113 14.02 1.03 11.51
C TYR A 113 14.30 1.21 13.01
N ILE A 114 13.26 1.19 13.86
CA ILE A 114 13.41 1.37 15.31
C ILE A 114 14.23 0.22 15.90
N THR A 115 13.98 -1.01 15.50
CA THR A 115 14.68 -2.16 16.03
C THR A 115 16.14 -2.25 15.56
N ASP A 116 16.48 -1.73 14.38
CA ASP A 116 17.87 -1.68 13.89
C ASP A 116 18.72 -0.58 14.55
N ASN A 117 18.10 0.48 15.08
CA ASN A 117 18.79 1.64 15.64
C ASN A 117 18.72 1.73 17.16
N THR A 118 18.04 0.80 17.82
CA THR A 118 17.99 0.75 19.30
C THR A 118 18.70 -0.48 19.82
N GLU A 119 19.61 -0.28 20.76
CA GLU A 119 20.24 -1.37 21.53
C GLU A 119 19.22 -2.10 22.44
N ASN A 120 17.96 -1.67 22.46
CA ASN A 120 16.91 -2.22 23.28
C ASN A 120 15.74 -2.74 22.43
N PRO A 121 15.70 -4.05 22.12
CA PRO A 121 14.64 -4.66 21.31
C PRO A 121 13.24 -4.63 21.96
N ASN A 122 13.12 -4.18 23.23
CA ASN A 122 11.85 -4.15 23.96
C ASN A 122 11.05 -2.85 23.80
N ILE A 123 11.51 -1.90 23.01
CA ILE A 123 10.73 -0.69 22.70
C ILE A 123 9.88 -0.94 21.45
N ILE A 124 8.96 -1.88 21.52
CA ILE A 124 7.81 -1.93 20.61
C ILE A 124 6.82 -0.86 21.11
N PRO A 125 6.45 0.12 20.28
CA PRO A 125 5.44 1.08 20.67
C PRO A 125 4.17 0.35 21.12
N LYS A 126 3.74 0.57 22.38
CA LYS A 126 2.59 -0.09 23.01
C LYS A 126 1.23 0.11 22.28
N GLY A 127 1.20 0.60 21.08
CA GLY A 127 0.01 0.92 20.29
C GLY A 127 -0.21 0.08 19.04
N ILE A 128 0.77 -0.69 18.59
CA ILE A 128 0.62 -1.50 17.38
C ILE A 128 0.17 -2.91 17.77
N ARG A 129 -1.10 -3.04 18.15
CA ARG A 129 -1.77 -4.34 18.28
C ARG A 129 -2.44 -4.68 16.95
N TYR A 130 -1.71 -5.31 16.06
CA TYR A 130 -2.33 -6.04 14.96
C TYR A 130 -2.51 -7.49 15.41
N GLY A 131 -3.72 -7.90 15.62
CA GLY A 131 -4.34 -9.21 15.74
C GLY A 131 -3.54 -10.50 15.99
N GLY A 132 -2.22 -10.44 16.06
CA GLY A 132 -1.31 -11.53 16.29
C GLY A 132 -0.78 -11.55 17.72
N LYS A 133 -0.47 -12.74 18.23
CA LYS A 133 0.22 -12.93 19.52
C LYS A 133 1.62 -12.29 19.44
N GLU A 134 2.10 -11.73 20.54
CA GLU A 134 3.42 -11.07 20.65
C GLU A 134 4.58 -11.84 19.98
N ASN A 135 4.53 -13.15 19.97
CA ASN A 135 5.51 -14.04 19.34
C ASN A 135 5.57 -13.96 17.80
N ASP A 136 4.54 -13.41 17.14
CA ASP A 136 4.53 -13.32 15.68
C ASP A 136 5.30 -12.10 15.16
N ILE A 137 5.44 -11.06 15.97
CA ILE A 137 6.18 -9.84 15.61
C ILE A 137 7.69 -10.12 15.58
N GLU A 138 8.24 -10.74 16.61
CA GLU A 138 9.67 -11.12 16.65
C GLU A 138 10.04 -12.12 15.55
N LYS A 139 9.17 -13.11 15.33
CA LYS A 139 9.37 -14.14 14.30
C LYS A 139 9.30 -13.59 12.89
N ASN A 140 8.47 -12.59 12.63
CA ASN A 140 8.32 -11.94 11.34
C ASN A 140 9.33 -10.81 11.15
N TYR A 141 9.85 -10.22 12.23
CA TYR A 141 10.81 -9.14 12.19
C TYR A 141 12.08 -9.50 11.38
N SER A 142 12.72 -10.63 11.69
CA SER A 142 13.92 -11.08 10.97
C SER A 142 13.65 -11.31 9.49
N LYS A 143 12.45 -11.78 9.13
CA LYS A 143 12.02 -12.00 7.76
C LYS A 143 11.76 -10.69 7.02
N ILE A 144 11.13 -9.72 7.70
CA ILE A 144 10.89 -8.37 7.17
C ILE A 144 12.21 -7.65 6.95
N LYS A 145 13.14 -7.74 7.90
CA LYS A 145 14.49 -7.18 7.77
C LYS A 145 15.21 -7.78 6.56
N THR A 146 15.27 -9.11 6.45
CA THR A 146 15.90 -9.79 5.32
C THR A 146 15.22 -9.43 3.99
N TYR A 147 13.91 -9.24 3.98
CA TYR A 147 13.20 -8.80 2.79
C TYR A 147 13.62 -7.39 2.36
N PHE A 148 13.67 -6.42 3.29
CA PHE A 148 14.06 -5.05 2.98
C PHE A 148 15.56 -4.92 2.66
N GLU A 149 16.43 -5.76 3.19
CA GLU A 149 17.84 -5.84 2.81
C GLU A 149 18.02 -6.34 1.36
N ASN A 150 17.14 -7.20 0.88
CA ASN A 150 17.21 -7.81 -0.46
C ASN A 150 16.31 -7.11 -1.51
N VAL A 151 15.38 -6.26 -1.08
CA VAL A 151 14.56 -5.46 -2.00
C VAL A 151 15.26 -4.15 -2.27
N ASN A 152 15.77 -4.02 -3.47
CA ASN A 152 16.15 -2.74 -4.02
C ASN A 152 14.85 -1.94 -4.22
N LEU A 153 14.34 -1.31 -3.15
CA LEU A 153 13.23 -0.37 -3.26
C LEU A 153 13.75 0.79 -4.12
N PRO A 154 13.27 0.96 -5.35
CA PRO A 154 13.74 2.04 -6.17
C PRO A 154 13.47 3.35 -5.44
N ASN A 155 14.53 4.07 -5.09
CA ASN A 155 14.52 5.44 -4.61
C ASN A 155 14.21 5.76 -3.14
N LEU A 156 14.13 4.78 -2.23
CA LEU A 156 14.14 5.11 -0.80
C LEU A 156 15.57 5.03 -0.26
N ASN A 157 16.29 6.15 -0.27
CA ASN A 157 17.54 6.22 0.47
C ASN A 157 17.26 6.40 1.98
N LYS A 158 18.27 6.08 2.82
CA LYS A 158 18.14 6.13 4.29
C LYS A 158 17.68 7.51 4.79
N GLU A 159 18.10 8.60 4.13
CA GLU A 159 17.73 9.97 4.50
C GLU A 159 16.26 10.27 4.21
N GLN A 160 15.75 9.81 3.07
CA GLN A 160 14.32 9.96 2.72
C GLN A 160 13.43 9.14 3.65
N LEU A 161 13.86 7.94 4.04
CA LEU A 161 13.17 7.10 5.00
C LEU A 161 13.15 7.77 6.39
N THR A 162 14.28 8.34 6.84
CA THR A 162 14.37 9.07 8.11
C THR A 162 13.44 10.28 8.12
N LYS A 163 13.44 11.10 7.08
CA LYS A 163 12.52 12.24 6.96
C LYS A 163 11.05 11.83 6.95
N PHE A 164 10.74 10.71 6.31
CA PHE A 164 9.38 10.16 6.31
C PHE A 164 8.94 9.74 7.72
N ILE A 165 9.81 9.08 8.48
CA ILE A 165 9.54 8.63 9.85
C ILE A 165 9.39 9.81 10.81
N GLU A 166 10.15 10.90 10.63
CA GLU A 166 10.07 12.12 11.45
C GLU A 166 8.79 12.94 11.17
N MET A 167 8.12 12.73 10.04
CA MET A 167 6.89 13.44 9.65
C MET A 167 5.60 12.82 10.25
N TYR A 168 5.67 11.65 10.88
CA TYR A 168 4.56 10.89 11.48
C TYR A 168 4.84 10.51 12.93
#